data_37cd57192f457e3ccc50f36b70be93e1
#
_entry.id   37cd57192f457e3ccc50f36b70be93e1
#
_cell.length_a   1.000
_cell.length_b   1.000
_cell.length_c   1.000
_cell.angle_alpha   90.00
_cell.angle_beta   90.00
_cell.angle_gamma   90.00
#
_symmetry.space_group_name_H-M   'P 1'
#
loop_
_entity.id
_entity.type
_entity.pdbx_description
1 polymer ?
#
loop_
_entity_poly.entity_id
_entity_poly.type
_entity_poly.pdbx_seq_one_letter_code
_entity_poly.pdbx_strand_id
1 'polypeptide(L)'
;ADGKKGYCVNVGRWTNQFINIEDLEGEVVTKILPWHLKNNRWYDVKLVSTSEGVEFYVNERLVIGYKPVMPRQFYAAGYDEKTGETVVKVVNSADVPYKVRFHLVGGARVEAEGRVLTLAAATGMDENTAEEPKRIYPRESEFREFGEQFDYEFLPFSYTVMRIKTQKR
;
A
#
# COMPACT_ATOMS: atom_id res chain seq x y z
N ALA A 1 -9.61 9.75 -10.88
CA ALA A 1 -10.25 10.42 -9.75
C ALA A 1 -9.14 10.95 -8.85
N ASP A 2 -8.91 12.26 -8.88
CA ASP A 2 -7.99 12.95 -7.97
C ASP A 2 -8.64 12.98 -6.58
N GLY A 3 -8.58 11.87 -5.88
CA GLY A 3 -9.01 11.80 -4.50
C GLY A 3 -8.11 12.69 -3.65
N LYS A 4 -8.52 13.91 -3.40
CA LYS A 4 -7.88 14.78 -2.41
C LYS A 4 -7.95 14.04 -1.08
N LYS A 5 -6.83 13.53 -0.62
CA LYS A 5 -6.70 12.99 0.74
C LYS A 5 -6.36 14.16 1.66
N GLY A 6 -7.07 14.26 2.76
CA GLY A 6 -6.83 15.25 3.78
C GLY A 6 -7.54 14.88 5.07
N TYR A 7 -7.19 15.59 6.12
CA TYR A 7 -7.73 15.33 7.45
C TYR A 7 -8.12 16.64 8.12
N CYS A 8 -9.17 16.61 8.90
CA CYS A 8 -9.62 17.69 9.75
C CYS A 8 -9.40 17.31 11.21
N VAL A 9 -8.66 18.12 11.96
CA VAL A 9 -8.52 17.95 13.41
C VAL A 9 -9.58 18.81 14.07
N ASN A 10 -10.57 18.17 14.68
CA ASN A 10 -11.65 18.86 15.38
C ASN A 10 -11.28 19.03 16.85
N VAL A 11 -11.03 20.24 17.28
CA VAL A 11 -10.66 20.58 18.65
C VAL A 11 -11.83 21.24 19.36
N GLY A 12 -12.22 20.69 20.52
CA GLY A 12 -13.36 21.23 21.29
C GLY A 12 -14.72 20.94 20.65
N ARG A 13 -14.85 19.82 19.93
CA ARG A 13 -16.13 19.39 19.34
C ARG A 13 -17.17 19.10 20.42
N TRP A 14 -18.47 19.22 20.05
CA TRP A 14 -19.62 19.02 20.95
C TRP A 14 -19.51 19.79 22.26
N THR A 15 -19.62 21.10 22.15
CA THR A 15 -19.60 22.03 23.29
C THR A 15 -18.29 21.98 24.10
N ASN A 16 -17.15 21.91 23.39
CA ASN A 16 -15.81 21.94 23.97
C ASN A 16 -15.48 20.71 24.86
N GLN A 17 -15.94 19.52 24.45
CA GLN A 17 -15.75 18.31 25.26
C GLN A 17 -14.78 17.29 24.66
N PHE A 18 -14.55 17.32 23.35
CA PHE A 18 -13.83 16.25 22.66
C PHE A 18 -12.89 16.77 21.60
N ILE A 19 -11.93 15.92 21.25
CA ILE A 19 -11.05 16.06 20.09
C ILE A 19 -11.08 14.77 19.27
N ASN A 20 -11.10 14.89 17.94
CA ASN A 20 -10.99 13.77 17.01
C ASN A 20 -10.37 14.22 15.69
N ILE A 21 -9.98 13.27 14.85
CA ILE A 21 -9.60 13.50 13.47
C ILE A 21 -10.63 12.84 12.57
N GLU A 22 -11.02 13.56 11.53
CA GLU A 22 -11.90 13.12 10.44
C GLU A 22 -11.17 13.20 9.11
N ASP A 23 -11.55 12.37 8.16
CA ASP A 23 -11.17 12.54 6.77
C ASP A 23 -12.00 13.65 6.08
N LEU A 24 -11.74 13.90 4.79
CA LEU A 24 -12.48 14.92 4.05
C LEU A 24 -13.92 14.50 3.70
N GLU A 25 -14.28 13.25 3.91
CA GLU A 25 -15.63 12.72 3.74
C GLU A 25 -16.46 12.85 5.03
N GLY A 26 -15.80 13.27 6.12
CA GLY A 26 -16.41 13.48 7.43
C GLY A 26 -16.44 12.24 8.32
N GLU A 27 -15.76 11.17 7.90
CA GLU A 27 -15.64 9.95 8.70
C GLU A 27 -14.59 10.11 9.79
N VAL A 28 -14.96 9.74 11.04
CA VAL A 28 -14.04 9.79 12.18
C VAL A 28 -13.02 8.67 12.07
N VAL A 29 -11.75 9.04 11.85
CA VAL A 29 -10.64 8.09 11.63
C VAL A 29 -9.82 7.80 12.89
N THR A 30 -10.13 8.46 14.02
CA THR A 30 -9.48 8.23 15.33
C THR A 30 -10.50 7.88 16.40
N LYS A 31 -9.98 7.50 17.57
CA LYS A 31 -10.83 7.54 18.78
C LYS A 31 -11.20 8.98 19.10
N ILE A 32 -12.43 9.17 19.59
CA ILE A 32 -12.88 10.43 20.15
C ILE A 32 -12.34 10.52 21.57
N LEU A 33 -11.49 11.52 21.83
CA LEU A 33 -10.83 11.69 23.12
C LEU A 33 -11.46 12.87 23.90
N PRO A 34 -11.64 12.77 25.21
CA PRO A 34 -12.02 13.90 26.05
C PRO A 34 -10.99 15.03 25.93
N TRP A 35 -11.46 16.23 25.65
CA TRP A 35 -10.61 17.41 25.53
C TRP A 35 -11.39 18.70 25.79
N HIS A 36 -10.81 19.60 26.62
CA HIS A 36 -11.41 20.87 26.95
C HIS A 36 -10.43 22.01 26.73
N LEU A 37 -10.84 23.04 26.03
CA LEU A 37 -10.16 24.32 25.96
C LEU A 37 -10.67 25.22 27.08
N LYS A 38 -9.77 25.79 27.87
CA LYS A 38 -10.13 26.77 28.91
C LYS A 38 -10.24 28.16 28.29
N ASN A 39 -11.28 28.89 28.62
CA ASN A 39 -11.43 30.29 28.21
C ASN A 39 -10.30 31.16 28.78
N ASN A 40 -9.96 32.21 28.07
CA ASN A 40 -8.93 33.21 28.43
C ASN A 40 -7.54 32.58 28.68
N ARG A 41 -7.23 31.51 27.94
CA ARG A 41 -5.93 30.84 27.95
C ARG A 41 -5.37 30.72 26.53
N TRP A 42 -4.11 31.08 26.36
CA TRP A 42 -3.37 30.84 25.13
C TRP A 42 -2.86 29.42 25.09
N TYR A 43 -2.90 28.84 23.89
CA TYR A 43 -2.37 27.51 23.59
C TYR A 43 -1.40 27.62 22.42
N ASP A 44 -0.25 27.04 22.54
CA ASP A 44 0.63 26.80 21.42
C ASP A 44 0.16 25.53 20.69
N VAL A 45 -0.15 25.64 19.40
CA VAL A 45 -0.64 24.52 18.60
C VAL A 45 0.29 24.25 17.43
N LYS A 46 0.57 22.97 17.20
CA LYS A 46 1.38 22.49 16.08
C LYS A 46 0.65 21.35 15.39
N LEU A 47 0.46 21.47 14.08
CA LEU A 47 -0.04 20.43 13.20
C LEU A 47 1.11 19.95 12.33
N VAL A 48 1.39 18.63 12.37
CA VAL A 48 2.35 17.97 11.50
C VAL A 48 1.58 17.07 10.55
N SER A 49 1.73 17.32 9.25
CA SER A 49 1.14 16.50 8.20
C SER A 49 2.26 15.98 7.31
N THR A 50 2.30 14.67 7.12
CA THR A 50 3.28 13.96 6.29
C THR A 50 2.57 12.95 5.41
N SER A 51 3.30 12.29 4.52
CA SER A 51 2.79 11.14 3.76
C SER A 51 2.39 9.96 4.65
N GLU A 52 2.87 9.91 5.89
CA GLU A 52 2.57 8.83 6.84
C GLU A 52 1.36 9.10 7.72
N GLY A 53 0.90 10.35 7.81
CA GLY A 53 -0.24 10.70 8.63
C GLY A 53 -0.26 12.12 9.15
N VAL A 54 -1.07 12.37 10.16
CA VAL A 54 -1.25 13.67 10.77
C VAL A 54 -1.11 13.56 12.30
N GLU A 55 -0.43 14.53 12.90
CA GLU A 55 -0.23 14.63 14.35
C GLU A 55 -0.56 16.05 14.81
N PHE A 56 -1.31 16.16 15.90
CA PHE A 56 -1.70 17.42 16.50
C PHE A 56 -1.16 17.55 17.91
N TYR A 57 -0.45 18.65 18.14
CA TYR A 57 0.23 18.97 19.40
C TYR A 57 -0.37 20.20 20.01
N VAL A 58 -0.43 20.23 21.35
CA VAL A 58 -0.77 21.41 22.14
C VAL A 58 0.28 21.58 23.25
N ASN A 59 0.86 22.77 23.33
CA ASN A 59 1.96 23.07 24.25
C ASN A 59 3.05 21.99 24.21
N GLU A 60 3.54 21.69 22.99
CA GLU A 60 4.59 20.71 22.67
C GLU A 60 4.24 19.22 22.97
N ARG A 61 3.05 18.94 23.48
CA ARG A 61 2.61 17.57 23.77
C ARG A 61 1.72 17.05 22.64
N LEU A 62 2.02 15.84 22.14
CA LEU A 62 1.13 15.13 21.24
C LEU A 62 -0.21 14.86 21.93
N VAL A 63 -1.29 15.36 21.33
CA VAL A 63 -2.65 15.19 21.84
C VAL A 63 -3.38 14.08 21.08
N ILE A 64 -3.29 14.10 19.76
CA ILE A 64 -3.92 13.12 18.90
C ILE A 64 -3.13 12.98 17.60
N GLY A 65 -3.08 11.78 17.07
CA GLY A 65 -2.47 11.49 15.78
C GLY A 65 -3.20 10.38 15.05
N TYR A 66 -3.08 10.37 13.74
CA TYR A 66 -3.63 9.35 12.88
C TYR A 66 -2.62 8.97 11.81
N LYS A 67 -2.36 7.67 11.72
CA LYS A 67 -1.54 7.06 10.65
C LYS A 67 -2.45 6.13 9.85
N PRO A 68 -2.84 6.49 8.62
CA PRO A 68 -3.66 5.63 7.81
C PRO A 68 -2.92 4.34 7.49
N VAL A 69 -3.60 3.22 7.67
CA VAL A 69 -3.10 1.94 7.17
C VAL A 69 -3.31 1.92 5.67
N MET A 70 -2.30 2.31 4.93
CA MET A 70 -2.32 2.22 3.47
C MET A 70 -1.93 0.81 3.07
N PRO A 71 -2.75 0.11 2.28
CA PRO A 71 -2.32 -1.13 1.69
C PRO A 71 -1.06 -0.86 0.84
N ARG A 72 -0.02 -1.64 1.07
CA ARG A 72 1.26 -1.51 0.33
C ARG A 72 1.42 -2.61 -0.71
N GLN A 73 0.49 -3.56 -0.72
CA GLN A 73 0.47 -4.65 -1.67
C GLN A 73 -0.83 -4.60 -2.46
N PHE A 74 -0.71 -4.72 -3.78
CA PHE A 74 -1.84 -4.78 -4.69
C PHE A 74 -1.65 -5.95 -5.63
N TYR A 75 -2.73 -6.63 -5.97
CA TYR A 75 -2.66 -7.79 -6.85
C TYR A 75 -3.85 -7.85 -7.79
N ALA A 76 -3.64 -8.46 -8.93
CA ALA A 76 -4.67 -8.84 -9.88
C ALA A 76 -4.29 -10.16 -10.56
N ALA A 77 -5.27 -10.98 -10.86
CA ALA A 77 -5.07 -12.20 -11.60
C ALA A 77 -6.11 -12.32 -12.73
N GLY A 78 -5.71 -12.96 -13.82
CA GLY A 78 -6.57 -13.23 -14.96
C GLY A 78 -6.05 -14.42 -15.75
N TYR A 79 -6.91 -14.96 -16.61
CA TYR A 79 -6.58 -16.04 -17.53
C TYR A 79 -6.56 -15.53 -18.95
N ASP A 80 -5.45 -15.79 -19.65
CA ASP A 80 -5.29 -15.48 -21.07
C ASP A 80 -5.63 -16.75 -21.89
N GLU A 81 -6.81 -16.75 -22.50
CA GLU A 81 -7.30 -17.89 -23.29
C GLU A 81 -6.44 -18.16 -24.53
N LYS A 82 -5.76 -17.13 -25.08
CA LYS A 82 -4.95 -17.29 -26.28
C LYS A 82 -3.66 -18.03 -26.01
N THR A 83 -3.06 -17.80 -24.84
CA THR A 83 -1.78 -18.41 -24.45
C THR A 83 -1.95 -19.60 -23.50
N GLY A 84 -3.13 -19.78 -22.91
CA GLY A 84 -3.38 -20.79 -21.89
C GLY A 84 -2.66 -20.49 -20.59
N GLU A 85 -2.43 -19.21 -20.28
CA GLU A 85 -1.68 -18.79 -19.14
C GLU A 85 -2.56 -18.11 -18.08
N THR A 86 -2.36 -18.45 -16.83
CA THR A 86 -2.80 -17.63 -15.71
C THR A 86 -1.75 -16.54 -15.49
N VAL A 87 -2.18 -15.28 -15.59
CA VAL A 87 -1.32 -14.11 -15.41
C VAL A 87 -1.62 -13.51 -14.05
N VAL A 88 -0.62 -13.47 -13.18
CA VAL A 88 -0.71 -12.84 -11.87
C VAL A 88 0.18 -11.60 -11.86
N LYS A 89 -0.38 -10.48 -11.39
CA LYS A 89 0.31 -9.19 -11.28
C LYS A 89 0.31 -8.77 -9.82
N VAL A 90 1.47 -8.45 -9.27
CA VAL A 90 1.61 -8.01 -7.88
C VAL A 90 2.47 -6.77 -7.82
N VAL A 91 1.99 -5.77 -7.09
CA VAL A 91 2.76 -4.59 -6.69
C VAL A 91 3.10 -4.72 -5.22
N ASN A 92 4.37 -4.63 -4.88
CA ASN A 92 4.82 -4.43 -3.50
C ASN A 92 5.45 -3.04 -3.41
N SER A 93 4.70 -2.07 -2.86
CA SER A 93 5.18 -0.71 -2.62
C SER A 93 5.82 -0.52 -1.24
N ALA A 94 6.00 -1.60 -0.48
CA ALA A 94 6.70 -1.58 0.79
C ALA A 94 8.22 -1.63 0.60
N ASP A 95 8.94 -1.18 1.61
CA ASP A 95 10.39 -1.23 1.75
C ASP A 95 10.91 -2.58 2.26
N VAL A 96 10.02 -3.56 2.42
CA VAL A 96 10.31 -4.92 2.87
C VAL A 96 9.80 -5.94 1.86
N PRO A 97 10.44 -7.13 1.77
CA PRO A 97 9.94 -8.21 0.93
C PRO A 97 8.53 -8.66 1.36
N TYR A 98 7.74 -9.12 0.40
CA TYR A 98 6.39 -9.61 0.63
C TYR A 98 6.29 -11.09 0.25
N LYS A 99 6.13 -11.96 1.25
CA LYS A 99 5.99 -13.42 1.05
C LYS A 99 4.52 -13.78 0.92
N VAL A 100 4.21 -14.56 -0.12
CA VAL A 100 2.85 -15.00 -0.43
C VAL A 100 2.84 -16.48 -0.71
N ARG A 101 1.87 -17.18 -0.14
CA ARG A 101 1.49 -18.52 -0.54
C ARG A 101 0.32 -18.46 -1.51
N PHE A 102 0.53 -18.96 -2.71
CA PHE A 102 -0.49 -19.04 -3.74
C PHE A 102 -1.25 -20.36 -3.66
N HIS A 103 -2.56 -20.28 -3.92
CA HIS A 103 -3.43 -21.43 -4.16
C HIS A 103 -4.15 -21.20 -5.48
N LEU A 104 -3.82 -21.96 -6.49
CA LEU A 104 -4.50 -21.95 -7.77
C LEU A 104 -5.67 -22.94 -7.73
N VAL A 105 -6.88 -22.39 -7.60
CA VAL A 105 -8.12 -23.18 -7.53
C VAL A 105 -8.75 -23.29 -8.93
N GLY A 106 -9.52 -24.35 -9.18
CA GLY A 106 -10.22 -24.56 -10.45
C GLY A 106 -9.81 -25.83 -11.19
N GLY A 107 -8.99 -26.70 -10.57
CA GLY A 107 -8.65 -28.01 -11.11
C GLY A 107 -7.79 -27.99 -12.37
N ALA A 108 -7.11 -26.89 -12.64
CA ALA A 108 -6.19 -26.77 -13.76
C ALA A 108 -4.88 -27.53 -13.47
N ARG A 109 -4.34 -28.21 -14.50
CA ARG A 109 -2.96 -28.70 -14.41
C ARG A 109 -2.02 -27.52 -14.55
N VAL A 110 -1.12 -27.34 -13.60
CA VAL A 110 -0.14 -26.26 -13.56
C VAL A 110 1.22 -26.79 -14.01
N GLU A 111 1.84 -26.16 -15.00
CA GLU A 111 3.24 -26.45 -15.36
C GLU A 111 4.17 -25.84 -14.32
N ALA A 112 5.19 -26.61 -13.89
CA ALA A 112 6.11 -26.17 -12.85
C ALA A 112 7.01 -25.02 -13.28
N GLU A 113 7.27 -24.90 -14.58
CA GLU A 113 8.10 -23.85 -15.15
C GLU A 113 7.26 -22.75 -15.76
N GLY A 114 7.67 -21.49 -15.52
CA GLY A 114 7.03 -20.33 -16.11
C GLY A 114 7.90 -19.10 -16.00
N ARG A 115 7.39 -18.00 -16.56
CA ARG A 115 8.15 -16.74 -16.65
C ARG A 115 7.68 -15.75 -15.60
N VAL A 116 8.66 -15.07 -15.01
CA VAL A 116 8.44 -13.99 -14.07
C VAL A 116 9.15 -12.74 -14.58
N LEU A 117 8.39 -11.67 -14.78
CA LEU A 117 8.90 -10.37 -15.17
C LEU A 117 8.82 -9.45 -13.94
N THR A 118 9.97 -8.94 -13.50
CA THR A 118 10.04 -8.07 -12.32
C THR A 118 10.65 -6.73 -12.68
N LEU A 119 9.94 -5.66 -12.33
CA LEU A 119 10.42 -4.29 -12.27
C LEU A 119 10.62 -3.94 -10.81
N ALA A 120 11.84 -3.64 -10.39
CA ALA A 120 12.15 -3.28 -9.00
C ALA A 120 13.07 -2.07 -8.93
N ALA A 121 12.90 -1.28 -7.88
CA ALA A 121 13.70 -0.11 -7.56
C ALA A 121 14.38 -0.29 -6.20
N ALA A 122 15.44 0.46 -5.91
CA ALA A 122 16.08 0.45 -4.61
C ALA A 122 15.26 1.24 -3.57
N THR A 123 14.56 2.27 -4.03
CA THR A 123 13.67 3.10 -3.20
C THR A 123 12.38 3.41 -3.94
N GLY A 124 11.34 3.82 -3.21
CA GLY A 124 10.08 4.27 -3.80
C GLY A 124 10.16 5.60 -4.57
N MET A 125 11.30 6.28 -4.53
CA MET A 125 11.55 7.57 -5.20
C MET A 125 12.48 7.43 -6.42
N ASP A 126 12.96 6.23 -6.71
CA ASP A 126 13.81 6.00 -7.88
C ASP A 126 13.02 6.19 -9.16
N GLU A 127 13.64 6.84 -10.14
CA GLU A 127 13.07 7.08 -11.45
C GLU A 127 14.13 6.92 -12.56
N ASN A 128 13.68 6.72 -13.77
CA ASN A 128 14.53 6.77 -14.95
C ASN A 128 14.69 8.23 -15.38
N THR A 129 15.91 8.64 -15.68
CA THR A 129 16.23 9.97 -16.22
C THR A 129 16.68 9.88 -17.67
N ALA A 130 16.87 11.03 -18.30
CA ALA A 130 17.41 11.09 -19.66
C ALA A 130 18.85 10.53 -19.73
N GLU A 131 19.62 10.73 -18.66
CA GLU A 131 21.00 10.24 -18.52
C GLU A 131 21.06 8.75 -18.20
N GLU A 132 20.08 8.25 -17.40
CA GLU A 132 19.98 6.85 -16.99
C GLU A 132 18.61 6.25 -17.34
N PRO A 133 18.26 6.09 -18.64
CA PRO A 133 16.92 5.68 -19.05
C PRO A 133 16.59 4.22 -18.76
N LYS A 134 17.58 3.43 -18.35
CA LYS A 134 17.44 2.01 -18.00
C LYS A 134 17.90 1.71 -16.57
N ARG A 135 17.87 2.67 -15.67
CA ARG A 135 18.17 2.45 -14.26
C ARG A 135 17.16 1.47 -13.65
N ILE A 136 15.89 1.65 -13.99
CA ILE A 136 14.79 0.75 -13.62
C ILE A 136 14.22 0.18 -14.93
N TYR A 137 14.34 -1.13 -15.11
CA TYR A 137 13.81 -1.81 -16.28
C TYR A 137 13.32 -3.22 -15.92
N PRO A 138 12.37 -3.77 -16.68
CA PRO A 138 11.85 -5.11 -16.44
C PRO A 138 12.96 -6.16 -16.65
N ARG A 139 13.11 -7.05 -15.67
CA ARG A 139 13.99 -8.21 -15.74
C ARG A 139 13.15 -9.48 -15.83
N GLU A 140 13.42 -10.30 -16.82
CA GLU A 140 12.78 -11.60 -16.98
C GLU A 140 13.63 -12.67 -16.29
N SER A 141 12.94 -13.59 -15.60
CA SER A 141 13.53 -14.78 -14.97
C SER A 141 12.61 -15.96 -15.13
N GLU A 142 13.16 -17.16 -15.03
CA GLU A 142 12.40 -18.38 -14.93
C GLU A 142 12.12 -18.70 -13.46
N PHE A 143 10.91 -19.19 -13.18
CA PHE A 143 10.56 -19.77 -11.90
C PHE A 143 10.10 -21.20 -12.14
N ARG A 144 10.59 -22.17 -11.34
CA ARG A 144 10.44 -23.60 -11.59
C ARG A 144 9.67 -24.35 -10.51
N GLU A 145 9.03 -23.60 -9.62
CA GLU A 145 8.29 -24.15 -8.48
C GLU A 145 6.79 -23.82 -8.54
N PHE A 146 6.26 -23.49 -9.74
CA PHE A 146 4.83 -23.30 -9.89
C PHE A 146 4.09 -24.61 -9.70
N GLY A 147 2.91 -24.54 -9.09
CA GLY A 147 2.05 -25.68 -8.81
C GLY A 147 0.67 -25.21 -8.37
N GLU A 148 -0.20 -26.14 -7.99
CA GLU A 148 -1.50 -25.77 -7.39
C GLU A 148 -1.28 -24.96 -6.10
N GLN A 149 -0.17 -25.20 -5.39
CA GLN A 149 0.29 -24.41 -4.27
C GLN A 149 1.78 -24.14 -4.43
N PHE A 150 2.18 -22.89 -4.23
CA PHE A 150 3.59 -22.47 -4.22
C PHE A 150 3.79 -21.20 -3.40
N ASP A 151 5.01 -21.00 -2.93
CA ASP A 151 5.41 -19.81 -2.21
C ASP A 151 6.24 -18.91 -3.12
N TYR A 152 6.07 -17.60 -3.00
CA TYR A 152 6.87 -16.61 -3.72
C TYR A 152 7.15 -15.40 -2.86
N GLU A 153 8.36 -14.83 -2.99
CA GLU A 153 8.79 -13.63 -2.30
C GLU A 153 8.95 -12.48 -3.29
N PHE A 154 8.10 -11.47 -3.17
CA PHE A 154 8.17 -10.24 -3.96
C PHE A 154 9.17 -9.27 -3.36
N LEU A 155 10.04 -8.71 -4.20
CA LEU A 155 11.03 -7.72 -3.79
C LEU A 155 10.36 -6.45 -3.25
N PRO A 156 11.05 -5.68 -2.39
CA PRO A 156 10.63 -4.32 -2.04
C PRO A 156 10.50 -3.45 -3.30
N PHE A 157 9.62 -2.46 -3.27
CA PHE A 157 9.41 -1.47 -4.35
C PHE A 157 9.36 -2.11 -5.73
N SER A 158 8.53 -3.16 -5.89
CA SER A 158 8.50 -3.95 -7.12
C SER A 158 7.10 -4.08 -7.72
N TYR A 159 7.09 -4.27 -9.03
CA TYR A 159 5.97 -4.76 -9.81
C TYR A 159 6.37 -6.07 -10.49
N THR A 160 5.66 -7.14 -10.19
CA THR A 160 5.96 -8.47 -10.69
C THR A 160 4.78 -9.01 -11.50
N VAL A 161 5.08 -9.56 -12.67
CA VAL A 161 4.12 -10.29 -13.52
C VAL A 161 4.58 -11.73 -13.64
N MET A 162 3.74 -12.66 -13.20
CA MET A 162 3.95 -14.09 -13.36
C MET A 162 3.08 -14.60 -14.51
N ARG A 163 3.64 -15.40 -15.41
CA ARG A 163 2.95 -16.12 -16.47
C ARG A 163 3.08 -17.60 -16.23
N ILE A 164 1.97 -18.23 -15.86
CA ILE A 164 1.90 -19.61 -15.40
C ILE A 164 1.05 -20.37 -16.37
N LYS A 165 1.61 -21.37 -17.06
CA LYS A 165 0.82 -22.23 -17.94
C LYS A 165 -0.11 -23.11 -17.14
N THR A 166 -1.39 -22.98 -17.41
CA THR A 166 -2.46 -23.71 -16.75
C THR A 166 -3.39 -24.32 -17.81
N GLN A 167 -3.56 -25.63 -17.77
CA GLN A 167 -4.49 -26.32 -18.68
C GLN A 167 -5.84 -26.48 -17.96
N LYS A 168 -6.92 -25.92 -18.54
CA LYS A 168 -8.29 -26.24 -18.10
C LYS A 168 -8.52 -27.74 -18.24
N ARG A 169 -9.04 -28.38 -17.21
CA ARG A 169 -9.60 -29.73 -17.33
C ARG A 169 -10.89 -29.72 -18.08
#